data_2eb7918f32d6a484a5da1909e19fce2a
#
_entry.id   2eb7918f32d6a484a5da1909e19fce2a
#
_cell.length_a   1.000
_cell.length_b   1.000
_cell.length_c   1.000
_cell.angle_alpha   90.00
_cell.angle_beta   90.00
_cell.angle_gamma   90.00
#
_symmetry.space_group_name_H-M   'P 1'
#
loop_
_entity.id
_entity.type
_entity.pdbx_description
1 polymer ?
#
loop_
_entity_poly.entity_id
_entity_poly.type
_entity_poly.pdbx_seq_one_letter_code
_entity_poly.pdbx_strand_id
1 'polypeptide(L)'
;MQETASTLVTKMKNRGKTASEDAKATFISDGNDQYTKALLENFDESTINYGQLVKERENGRVIGKTRTIVFGGLCEEDIETVYIERYNLTVRHGISRLFRKTLCFSKCKSMLDNHLDVYQCYNNLIRTHSALTIETPKGIKNMERTPCMAEGITEHPWTWKEFLMFKIGHEN
;
A
#
# COMPACT_ATOMS: atom_id res chain seq x y z
N MET A 1 12.09 -14.88 -9.19
CA MET A 1 11.48 -13.53 -9.11
C MET A 1 10.13 -13.44 -9.81
N GLN A 2 9.95 -14.03 -11.00
CA GLN A 2 8.67 -14.01 -11.73
C GLN A 2 7.53 -14.68 -10.93
N GLU A 3 7.78 -15.78 -10.26
CA GLU A 3 6.83 -16.48 -9.40
C GLU A 3 6.34 -15.59 -8.25
N THR A 4 7.20 -14.74 -7.71
CA THR A 4 6.85 -13.80 -6.65
C THR A 4 5.92 -12.68 -7.15
N ALA A 5 6.14 -12.15 -8.36
CA ALA A 5 5.29 -11.11 -8.95
C ALA A 5 3.89 -11.66 -9.25
N SER A 6 3.78 -12.84 -9.87
CA SER A 6 2.51 -13.51 -10.14
C SER A 6 1.75 -13.81 -8.85
N THR A 7 2.41 -14.34 -7.82
CA THR A 7 1.79 -14.59 -6.51
C THR A 7 1.26 -13.31 -5.87
N LEU A 8 2.00 -12.20 -5.97
CA LEU A 8 1.57 -10.91 -5.44
C LEU A 8 0.33 -10.42 -6.17
N VAL A 9 0.35 -10.39 -7.50
CA VAL A 9 -0.75 -9.92 -8.33
C VAL A 9 -2.01 -10.77 -8.12
N THR A 10 -1.88 -12.10 -8.02
CA THR A 10 -3.00 -13.00 -7.69
C THR A 10 -3.61 -12.68 -6.33
N LYS A 11 -2.79 -12.41 -5.31
CA LYS A 11 -3.30 -11.98 -3.98
C LYS A 11 -4.00 -10.63 -4.04
N MET A 12 -3.52 -9.69 -4.85
CA MET A 12 -4.16 -8.39 -5.04
C MET A 12 -5.52 -8.56 -5.72
N LYS A 13 -5.62 -9.38 -6.78
CA LYS A 13 -6.87 -9.71 -7.44
C LYS A 13 -7.90 -10.29 -6.47
N ASN A 14 -7.49 -11.24 -5.63
CA ASN A 14 -8.39 -11.93 -4.69
C ASN A 14 -8.87 -11.04 -3.53
N ARG A 15 -8.16 -9.97 -3.21
CA ARG A 15 -8.48 -9.04 -2.10
C ARG A 15 -9.07 -7.71 -2.56
N GLY A 16 -8.83 -7.34 -3.81
CA GLY A 16 -9.29 -6.08 -4.37
C GLY A 16 -10.76 -6.11 -4.79
N LYS A 17 -11.30 -4.92 -5.06
CA LYS A 17 -12.58 -4.81 -5.77
C LYS A 17 -12.40 -5.36 -7.18
N THR A 18 -13.45 -5.98 -7.73
CA THR A 18 -13.42 -6.48 -9.10
C THR A 18 -13.19 -5.32 -10.07
N ALA A 19 -12.11 -5.40 -10.84
CA ALA A 19 -11.84 -4.44 -11.90
C ALA A 19 -12.84 -4.69 -13.06
N SER A 20 -13.37 -3.61 -13.61
CA SER A 20 -14.29 -3.62 -14.77
C SER A 20 -13.86 -2.56 -15.79
N GLU A 21 -14.43 -2.61 -16.99
CA GLU A 21 -14.16 -1.58 -18.02
C GLU A 21 -14.56 -0.17 -17.56
N ASP A 22 -15.64 -0.06 -16.78
CA ASP A 22 -16.13 1.20 -16.23
C ASP A 22 -15.36 1.66 -14.99
N ALA A 23 -14.75 0.73 -14.26
CA ALA A 23 -13.99 0.99 -13.03
C ALA A 23 -12.65 0.25 -13.06
N LYS A 24 -11.72 0.78 -13.87
CA LYS A 24 -10.40 0.18 -14.07
C LYS A 24 -9.54 0.26 -12.83
N ALA A 25 -8.86 -0.86 -12.52
CA ALA A 25 -7.85 -0.87 -11.48
C ALA A 25 -6.54 -0.27 -11.99
N THR A 26 -5.98 0.67 -11.25
CA THR A 26 -4.71 1.33 -11.62
C THR A 26 -3.54 0.71 -10.88
N PHE A 27 -2.54 0.28 -11.62
CA PHE A 27 -1.28 -0.26 -11.12
C PHE A 27 -0.12 0.63 -11.54
N ILE A 28 0.78 0.90 -10.61
CA ILE A 28 2.03 1.63 -10.88
C ILE A 28 3.17 0.84 -10.26
N SER A 29 4.23 0.60 -11.03
CA SER A 29 5.41 -0.10 -10.53
C SER A 29 6.71 0.64 -10.92
N ASP A 30 7.83 0.16 -10.36
CA ASP A 30 9.17 0.40 -10.91
C ASP A 30 9.33 -0.36 -12.24
N GLY A 31 10.38 -0.09 -12.99
CA GLY A 31 10.59 -0.65 -14.33
C GLY A 31 10.85 -2.17 -14.38
N ASN A 32 10.20 -2.97 -13.53
CA ASN A 32 10.34 -4.42 -13.51
C ASN A 32 9.30 -5.08 -14.43
N ASP A 33 9.73 -5.58 -15.59
CA ASP A 33 8.88 -6.20 -16.62
C ASP A 33 8.09 -7.43 -16.15
N GLN A 34 8.49 -8.03 -15.04
CA GLN A 34 7.78 -9.20 -14.48
C GLN A 34 6.35 -8.87 -14.04
N TYR A 35 6.09 -7.60 -13.65
CA TYR A 35 4.74 -7.17 -13.30
C TYR A 35 3.82 -7.09 -14.52
N THR A 36 4.33 -6.68 -15.68
CA THR A 36 3.56 -6.63 -16.93
C THR A 36 2.95 -8.00 -17.25
N LYS A 37 3.80 -9.03 -17.23
CA LYS A 37 3.36 -10.40 -17.49
C LYS A 37 2.38 -10.91 -16.43
N ALA A 38 2.69 -10.69 -15.16
CA ALA A 38 1.84 -11.12 -14.05
C ALA A 38 0.46 -10.43 -14.06
N LEU A 39 0.38 -9.16 -14.47
CA LEU A 39 -0.89 -8.44 -14.61
C LEU A 39 -1.73 -9.02 -15.74
N LEU A 40 -1.15 -9.29 -16.91
CA LEU A 40 -1.85 -9.89 -18.05
C LEU A 40 -2.31 -11.33 -17.79
N GLU A 41 -1.61 -12.07 -16.94
CA GLU A 41 -2.04 -13.43 -16.51
C GLU A 41 -3.27 -13.39 -15.58
N ASN A 42 -3.52 -12.28 -14.89
CA ASN A 42 -4.56 -12.18 -13.86
C ASN A 42 -5.73 -11.25 -14.22
N PHE A 43 -5.53 -10.28 -15.09
CA PHE A 43 -6.54 -9.28 -15.46
C PHE A 43 -6.64 -9.15 -16.97
N ASP A 44 -7.81 -8.76 -17.43
CA ASP A 44 -7.99 -8.37 -18.83
C ASP A 44 -7.42 -6.95 -19.03
N GLU A 45 -6.69 -6.73 -20.12
CA GLU A 45 -6.04 -5.46 -20.44
C GLU A 45 -7.04 -4.29 -20.47
N SER A 46 -8.28 -4.54 -20.90
CA SER A 46 -9.35 -3.55 -20.94
C SER A 46 -9.79 -3.05 -19.55
N THR A 47 -9.57 -3.86 -18.51
CA THR A 47 -10.03 -3.58 -17.12
C THR A 47 -8.98 -2.94 -16.24
N ILE A 48 -7.75 -2.75 -16.73
CA ILE A 48 -6.66 -2.20 -15.95
C ILE A 48 -6.01 -1.00 -16.63
N ASN A 49 -5.43 -0.14 -15.79
CA ASN A 49 -4.45 0.86 -16.20
C ASN A 49 -3.11 0.50 -15.57
N TYR A 50 -2.04 0.52 -16.35
CA TYR A 50 -0.72 0.19 -15.84
C TYR A 50 0.35 1.14 -16.33
N GLY A 51 1.09 1.72 -15.40
CA GLY A 51 2.22 2.60 -15.67
C GLY A 51 3.48 2.16 -14.94
N GLN A 52 4.62 2.47 -15.52
CA GLN A 52 5.94 2.21 -14.95
C GLN A 52 6.73 3.50 -14.76
N LEU A 53 7.42 3.61 -13.63
CA LEU A 53 8.37 4.67 -13.33
C LEU A 53 9.78 4.11 -13.21
N VAL A 54 10.59 4.33 -14.22
CA VAL A 54 12.01 3.96 -14.23
C VAL A 54 12.84 5.13 -13.72
N LYS A 55 13.67 4.88 -12.70
CA LYS A 55 14.60 5.87 -12.15
C LYS A 55 16.00 5.61 -12.71
N GLU A 56 16.49 6.56 -13.48
CA GLU A 56 17.87 6.55 -13.97
C GLU A 56 18.81 6.95 -12.83
N ARG A 57 19.87 6.20 -12.65
CA ARG A 57 20.82 6.43 -11.55
C ARG A 57 22.23 6.51 -12.06
N GLU A 58 22.93 7.54 -11.62
CA GLU A 58 24.37 7.67 -11.81
C GLU A 58 25.05 7.87 -10.45
N ASN A 59 26.10 7.12 -10.18
CA ASN A 59 26.85 7.17 -8.91
C ASN A 59 25.93 7.06 -7.66
N GLY A 60 24.83 6.27 -7.76
CA GLY A 60 23.86 6.06 -6.67
C GLY A 60 22.83 7.20 -6.50
N ARG A 61 22.92 8.27 -7.27
CA ARG A 61 21.96 9.39 -7.28
C ARG A 61 20.98 9.22 -8.44
N VAL A 62 19.72 9.60 -8.21
CA VAL A 62 18.71 9.65 -9.28
C VAL A 62 18.97 10.90 -10.11
N ILE A 63 19.27 10.70 -11.40
CA ILE A 63 19.52 11.78 -12.37
C ILE A 63 18.35 12.04 -13.30
N GLY A 64 17.46 11.04 -13.45
CA GLY A 64 16.27 11.13 -14.31
C GLY A 64 15.16 10.19 -13.86
N LYS A 65 13.96 10.46 -14.36
CA LYS A 65 12.79 9.60 -14.20
C LYS A 65 12.10 9.50 -15.55
N THR A 66 11.91 8.28 -16.04
CA THR A 66 11.15 7.99 -17.25
C THR A 66 9.83 7.35 -16.87
N ARG A 67 8.71 7.93 -17.32
CA ARG A 67 7.37 7.42 -17.12
C ARG A 67 6.89 6.75 -18.39
N THR A 68 6.36 5.56 -18.28
CA THR A 68 5.86 4.79 -19.42
C THR A 68 4.46 4.28 -19.11
N ILE A 69 3.49 4.61 -19.95
CA ILE A 69 2.15 4.03 -19.90
C ILE A 69 2.23 2.70 -20.67
N VAL A 70 1.94 1.59 -19.97
CA VAL A 70 1.97 0.25 -20.57
C VAL A 70 0.60 -0.15 -21.06
N PHE A 71 -0.45 0.07 -20.25
CA PHE A 71 -1.84 -0.18 -20.61
C PHE A 71 -2.76 0.93 -20.11
N GLY A 72 -3.84 1.16 -20.85
CA GLY A 72 -4.95 2.03 -20.45
C GLY A 72 -4.68 3.53 -20.62
N GLY A 73 -5.54 4.34 -20.03
CA GLY A 73 -5.55 5.81 -20.18
C GLY A 73 -5.06 6.50 -18.90
N LEU A 74 -3.77 6.41 -18.59
CA LEU A 74 -3.15 7.16 -17.49
C LEU A 74 -2.59 8.49 -17.99
N CYS A 75 -2.55 9.50 -17.11
CA CYS A 75 -1.70 10.65 -17.34
C CYS A 75 -0.29 10.33 -16.81
N GLU A 76 0.75 10.79 -17.53
CA GLU A 76 2.13 10.56 -17.08
C GLU A 76 2.41 11.14 -15.68
N GLU A 77 1.73 12.24 -15.34
CA GLU A 77 1.84 12.91 -14.04
C GLU A 77 1.36 12.03 -12.88
N ASP A 78 0.40 11.13 -13.14
CA ASP A 78 -0.14 10.22 -12.14
C ASP A 78 0.79 9.01 -11.87
N ILE A 79 1.78 8.80 -12.74
CA ILE A 79 2.74 7.69 -12.59
C ILE A 79 3.83 8.08 -11.60
N GLU A 80 3.57 7.84 -10.32
CA GLU A 80 4.50 8.12 -9.22
C GLU A 80 4.59 6.95 -8.23
N THR A 81 5.82 6.67 -7.78
CA THR A 81 6.08 5.63 -6.76
C THR A 81 6.38 6.21 -5.38
N VAL A 82 6.34 7.54 -5.24
CA VAL A 82 6.75 8.25 -4.01
C VAL A 82 5.94 7.81 -2.78
N TYR A 83 4.64 7.57 -2.95
CA TYR A 83 3.76 7.20 -1.84
C TYR A 83 4.09 5.80 -1.29
N ILE A 84 4.27 4.81 -2.17
CA ILE A 84 4.64 3.45 -1.75
C ILE A 84 6.07 3.39 -1.20
N GLU A 85 6.98 4.17 -1.75
CA GLU A 85 8.34 4.27 -1.22
C GLU A 85 8.36 4.89 0.18
N ARG A 86 7.57 5.95 0.39
CA ARG A 86 7.40 6.58 1.70
C ARG A 86 6.73 5.64 2.70
N TYR A 87 5.70 4.91 2.28
CA TYR A 87 5.06 3.90 3.12
C TYR A 87 6.03 2.79 3.50
N ASN A 88 6.79 2.25 2.55
CA ASN A 88 7.83 1.26 2.79
C ASN A 88 8.90 1.76 3.78
N LEU A 89 9.26 3.04 3.71
CA LEU A 89 10.17 3.65 4.68
C LEU A 89 9.52 3.72 6.07
N THR A 90 8.27 4.14 6.15
CA THR A 90 7.50 4.19 7.41
C THR A 90 7.42 2.81 8.08
N VAL A 91 7.11 1.76 7.32
CA VAL A 91 7.07 0.38 7.82
C VAL A 91 8.44 -0.07 8.34
N ARG A 92 9.52 0.22 7.60
CA ARG A 92 10.89 -0.11 8.04
C ARG A 92 11.30 0.63 9.31
N HIS A 93 10.89 1.88 9.47
CA HIS A 93 11.16 2.64 10.69
C HIS A 93 10.30 2.18 11.87
N GLY A 94 9.05 1.76 11.61
CA GLY A 94 8.13 1.28 12.64
C GLY A 94 8.43 -0.13 13.13
N ILE A 95 9.09 -0.96 12.31
CA ILE A 95 9.42 -2.34 12.62
C ILE A 95 10.92 -2.54 12.58
N SER A 96 11.57 -2.57 13.74
CA SER A 96 13.02 -2.70 13.87
C SER A 96 13.62 -3.89 13.11
N ARG A 97 12.87 -4.99 12.98
CA ARG A 97 13.26 -6.20 12.26
C ARG A 97 13.36 -6.03 10.74
N LEU A 98 12.77 -4.96 10.19
CA LEU A 98 12.80 -4.60 8.76
C LEU A 98 13.83 -3.51 8.45
N PHE A 99 14.53 -3.02 9.45
CA PHE A 99 15.59 -2.03 9.27
C PHE A 99 16.71 -2.61 8.40
N ARG A 100 17.18 -1.85 7.43
CA ARG A 100 18.28 -2.30 6.56
C ARG A 100 19.59 -2.34 7.35
N LYS A 101 20.41 -3.37 7.10
CA LYS A 101 21.74 -3.53 7.71
C LYS A 101 21.70 -3.55 9.26
N THR A 102 20.69 -4.18 9.83
CA THR A 102 20.57 -4.37 11.28
C THR A 102 20.84 -5.82 11.68
N LEU A 103 21.33 -6.03 12.90
CA LEU A 103 21.40 -7.34 13.52
C LEU A 103 20.05 -7.82 14.08
N CYS A 104 19.04 -6.94 14.11
CA CYS A 104 17.69 -7.21 14.63
C CYS A 104 16.76 -7.89 13.63
N PHE A 105 17.27 -8.57 12.59
CA PHE A 105 16.43 -9.27 11.63
C PHE A 105 15.63 -10.41 12.27
N SER A 106 14.46 -10.70 11.68
CA SER A 106 13.61 -11.79 12.19
C SER A 106 14.19 -13.15 11.80
N LYS A 107 14.40 -14.03 12.79
CA LYS A 107 14.82 -15.42 12.57
C LYS A 107 13.64 -16.33 12.23
N CYS A 108 12.42 -15.91 12.52
CA CYS A 108 11.19 -16.67 12.27
C CYS A 108 10.24 -15.83 11.41
N LYS A 109 9.84 -16.39 10.26
CA LYS A 109 8.96 -15.68 9.33
C LYS A 109 7.58 -15.42 9.92
N SER A 110 6.97 -16.41 10.58
CA SER A 110 5.63 -16.24 11.18
C SER A 110 5.59 -15.13 12.23
N MET A 111 6.66 -14.97 13.02
CA MET A 111 6.77 -13.88 14.00
C MET A 111 6.91 -12.51 13.35
N LEU A 112 7.52 -12.45 12.17
CA LEU A 112 7.57 -11.21 11.39
C LEU A 112 6.20 -10.90 10.78
N ASP A 113 5.53 -11.90 10.22
CA ASP A 113 4.18 -11.77 9.64
C ASP A 113 3.20 -11.27 10.71
N ASN A 114 3.16 -11.88 11.90
CA ASN A 114 2.32 -11.42 13.01
C ASN A 114 2.64 -9.97 13.44
N HIS A 115 3.92 -9.59 13.46
CA HIS A 115 4.31 -8.22 13.79
C HIS A 115 3.84 -7.22 12.71
N LEU A 116 3.92 -7.61 11.43
CA LEU A 116 3.41 -6.80 10.33
C LEU A 116 1.89 -6.63 10.41
N ASP A 117 1.16 -7.69 10.74
CA ASP A 117 -0.31 -7.64 10.90
C ASP A 117 -0.72 -6.68 12.02
N VAL A 118 -0.09 -6.80 13.20
CA VAL A 118 -0.33 -5.86 14.32
C VAL A 118 0.04 -4.42 13.93
N TYR A 119 1.16 -4.22 13.25
CA TYR A 119 1.59 -2.90 12.80
C TYR A 119 0.63 -2.31 11.77
N GLN A 120 0.11 -3.12 10.85
CA GLN A 120 -0.90 -2.70 9.88
C GLN A 120 -2.21 -2.30 10.57
N CYS A 121 -2.68 -3.09 11.53
CA CYS A 121 -3.86 -2.75 12.32
C CYS A 121 -3.66 -1.44 13.09
N TYR A 122 -2.48 -1.24 13.71
CA TYR A 122 -2.14 0.01 14.38
C TYR A 122 -2.22 1.21 13.44
N ASN A 123 -1.63 1.13 12.25
CA ASN A 123 -1.67 2.24 11.28
C ASN A 123 -3.08 2.52 10.75
N ASN A 124 -3.92 1.49 10.62
CA ASN A 124 -5.24 1.64 10.03
C ASN A 124 -6.33 2.02 11.03
N LEU A 125 -6.24 1.55 12.27
CA LEU A 125 -7.29 1.70 13.28
C LEU A 125 -6.94 2.73 14.38
N ILE A 126 -5.67 2.82 14.77
CA ILE A 126 -5.25 3.59 15.95
C ILE A 126 -4.56 4.90 15.57
N ARG A 127 -3.60 4.83 14.64
CA ARG A 127 -2.79 5.99 14.27
C ARG A 127 -3.56 6.90 13.33
N THR A 128 -3.68 8.18 13.70
CA THR A 128 -4.22 9.21 12.81
C THR A 128 -3.16 9.68 11.79
N HIS A 129 -3.64 10.13 10.65
CA HIS A 129 -2.79 10.61 9.56
C HIS A 129 -3.18 12.05 9.19
N SER A 130 -2.21 12.96 9.19
CA SER A 130 -2.44 14.38 8.87
C SER A 130 -3.06 14.59 7.48
N ALA A 131 -2.71 13.75 6.50
CA ALA A 131 -3.29 13.80 5.16
C ALA A 131 -4.79 13.43 5.10
N LEU A 132 -5.33 12.81 6.16
CA LEU A 132 -6.74 12.44 6.28
C LEU A 132 -7.52 13.36 7.22
N THR A 133 -6.91 14.47 7.63
CA THR A 133 -7.54 15.47 8.50
C THR A 133 -8.69 16.18 7.77
N ILE A 134 -9.84 16.28 8.42
CA ILE A 134 -10.94 17.11 7.93
C ILE A 134 -10.80 18.50 8.56
N GLU A 135 -10.80 19.51 7.70
CA GLU A 135 -10.88 20.89 8.15
C GLU A 135 -12.29 21.18 8.66
N THR A 136 -12.38 21.66 9.89
CA THR A 136 -13.64 22.06 10.51
C THR A 136 -13.80 23.58 10.47
N PRO A 137 -15.04 24.11 10.61
CA PRO A 137 -15.26 25.56 10.65
C PRO A 137 -14.38 26.26 11.67
N LYS A 138 -14.03 27.54 11.42
CA LYS A 138 -13.19 28.35 12.29
C LYS A 138 -13.65 28.26 13.76
N GLY A 139 -12.74 27.91 14.65
CA GLY A 139 -12.97 27.79 16.08
C GLY A 139 -13.16 26.37 16.60
N ILE A 140 -13.24 25.37 15.72
CA ILE A 140 -13.29 23.94 16.09
C ILE A 140 -11.98 23.27 15.70
N LYS A 141 -11.43 22.41 16.57
CA LYS A 141 -10.21 21.66 16.27
C LYS A 141 -10.44 20.75 15.08
N ASN A 142 -9.53 20.80 14.10
CA ASN A 142 -9.54 19.89 12.96
C ASN A 142 -9.59 18.43 13.42
N MET A 143 -10.38 17.62 12.73
CA MET A 143 -10.56 16.22 13.07
C MET A 143 -9.53 15.38 12.34
N GLU A 144 -8.54 14.87 13.08
CA GLU A 144 -7.58 13.89 12.58
C GLU A 144 -8.25 12.52 12.46
N ARG A 145 -8.04 11.83 11.33
CA ARG A 145 -8.65 10.54 11.07
C ARG A 145 -7.62 9.44 10.83
N THR A 146 -8.02 8.21 11.15
CA THR A 146 -7.32 7.00 10.72
C THR A 146 -7.78 6.59 9.30
N PRO A 147 -7.04 5.74 8.57
CA PRO A 147 -7.50 5.18 7.31
C PRO A 147 -8.86 4.49 7.41
N CYS A 148 -9.11 3.69 8.46
CA CYS A 148 -10.40 3.03 8.66
C CYS A 148 -11.56 4.02 8.90
N MET A 149 -11.30 5.15 9.53
CA MET A 149 -12.29 6.23 9.62
C MET A 149 -12.57 6.88 8.27
N ALA A 150 -11.54 7.05 7.44
CA ALA A 150 -11.70 7.64 6.11
C ALA A 150 -12.53 6.74 5.19
N GLU A 151 -12.44 5.42 5.35
CA GLU A 151 -13.21 4.41 4.63
C GLU A 151 -14.60 4.12 5.27
N GLY A 152 -14.95 4.78 6.38
CA GLY A 152 -16.22 4.60 7.07
C GLY A 152 -16.35 3.26 7.83
N ILE A 153 -15.23 2.59 8.12
CA ILE A 153 -15.21 1.31 8.86
C ILE A 153 -15.32 1.56 10.36
N THR A 154 -14.78 2.67 10.86
CA THR A 154 -14.83 3.08 12.27
C THR A 154 -15.17 4.56 12.37
N GLU A 155 -15.82 4.95 13.47
CA GLU A 155 -16.24 6.35 13.73
C GLU A 155 -15.18 7.15 14.49
N HIS A 156 -14.24 6.47 15.16
CA HIS A 156 -13.19 7.08 15.98
C HIS A 156 -11.87 6.30 15.89
N PRO A 157 -10.74 6.92 16.23
CA PRO A 157 -9.48 6.21 16.36
C PRO A 157 -9.57 5.22 17.53
N TRP A 158 -9.27 3.96 17.28
CA TRP A 158 -9.30 2.95 18.31
C TRP A 158 -8.18 3.15 19.34
N THR A 159 -8.45 2.78 20.57
CA THR A 159 -7.41 2.61 21.60
C THR A 159 -6.79 1.22 21.49
N TRP A 160 -5.59 1.05 22.05
CA TRP A 160 -4.99 -0.28 22.19
C TRP A 160 -5.87 -1.27 22.95
N LYS A 161 -6.64 -0.76 23.93
CA LYS A 161 -7.57 -1.60 24.70
C LYS A 161 -8.70 -2.12 23.83
N GLU A 162 -9.33 -1.28 23.04
CA GLU A 162 -10.37 -1.69 22.10
C GLU A 162 -9.86 -2.70 21.10
N PHE A 163 -8.69 -2.45 20.49
CA PHE A 163 -8.06 -3.38 19.56
C PHE A 163 -7.79 -4.76 20.18
N LEU A 164 -7.20 -4.82 21.37
CA LEU A 164 -6.85 -6.07 22.04
C LEU A 164 -8.06 -6.83 22.59
N MET A 165 -9.16 -6.13 22.89
CA MET A 165 -10.39 -6.74 23.40
C MET A 165 -11.42 -7.02 22.31
N PHE A 166 -11.16 -6.62 21.08
CA PHE A 166 -12.06 -6.88 19.95
C PHE A 166 -12.15 -8.38 19.69
N LYS A 167 -13.35 -8.91 19.73
CA LYS A 167 -13.64 -10.30 19.42
C LYS A 167 -14.31 -10.38 18.04
N ILE A 168 -13.72 -11.11 17.13
CA ILE A 168 -14.37 -11.48 15.88
C ILE A 168 -15.49 -12.44 16.26
N GLY A 169 -16.74 -12.06 16.01
CA GLY A 169 -17.87 -12.99 16.15
C GLY A 169 -17.65 -14.16 15.21
N HIS A 170 -17.54 -15.38 15.76
CA HIS A 170 -17.72 -16.55 14.95
C HIS A 170 -19.21 -16.63 14.62
N GLU A 171 -19.58 -16.33 13.38
CA GLU A 171 -20.86 -16.76 12.87
C GLU A 171 -20.85 -18.29 12.88
N ASN A 172 -21.72 -18.88 13.73
CA ASN A 172 -21.97 -20.32 13.77
C ASN A 172 -22.79 -20.72 12.55
#